data_cdac5b0632cf3e7c538e592bbb75b31a
#
_entry.id   cdac5b0632cf3e7c538e592bbb75b31a
#
_cell.length_a   1.000
_cell.length_b   1.000
_cell.length_c   1.000
_cell.angle_alpha   90.00
_cell.angle_beta   90.00
_cell.angle_gamma   90.00
#
_symmetry.space_group_name_H-M   'P 1'
#
loop_
_entity.id
_entity.type
_entity.pdbx_description
1 polymer ?
#
loop_
_entity_poly.entity_id
_entity_poly.type
_entity_poly.pdbx_seq_one_letter_code
_entity_poly.pdbx_strand_id
1 'polypeptide(L)'
;FSNICFDWTVPEDLAKRPAIVGGVEQDFTYGDCQDEMALINRAFLEVILEGDAEGNTLSFPIPTYAITKKFDWNDEGAKLLLDVTVKTGLPYFANFINGDLKQKNARSIFSGTHFNAKKLFKKTGGLFAYGENTGTIGTVSINMARLAYLAKDEEDFLKHLDKVLDISARSLSTKRQVLASLLEAGLYPYTKHYLGSFDNHFSSIGIVGMNEACMNAKWIQKGLETEEAQDFAENVLMHVRKRLKEYQADHHELFSIEAVAAGDISHRFALKDQKEYPDMIIAMQGDTPYYTGSTELPIDGNVDLFTRLDIQNRMQEIYTGGTIFNVRLAKNEYDAKGIAVLLERIMENYTIPYITLNTCNRDYPIEGYLYQEAVNER
;
A
#
# COMPACT_ATOMS: atom_id res chain seq x y z
N PHE A 1 12.61 1.51 10.31
CA PHE A 1 11.48 2.14 9.62
C PHE A 1 10.26 2.02 10.51
N SER A 2 9.52 3.12 10.70
CA SER A 2 8.30 3.15 11.50
C SER A 2 7.21 3.94 10.79
N ASN A 3 5.96 3.51 10.99
CA ASN A 3 4.77 4.21 10.53
C ASN A 3 3.91 4.56 11.73
N ILE A 4 3.13 5.61 11.59
CA ILE A 4 2.18 6.03 12.62
C ILE A 4 0.84 6.35 11.95
N CYS A 5 -0.24 5.85 12.54
CA CYS A 5 -1.59 6.14 12.07
C CYS A 5 -2.25 7.13 13.03
N PHE A 6 -2.81 8.17 12.48
CA PHE A 6 -3.54 9.20 13.20
C PHE A 6 -5.01 9.16 12.85
N ASP A 7 -5.84 9.16 13.87
CA ASP A 7 -7.24 9.48 13.74
C ASP A 7 -7.42 11.01 13.83
N TRP A 8 -8.20 11.60 12.91
CA TRP A 8 -8.54 13.03 12.98
C TRP A 8 -9.72 13.29 13.89
N THR A 9 -10.63 12.33 13.95
CA THR A 9 -11.78 12.34 14.83
C THR A 9 -11.79 11.08 15.66
N VAL A 10 -12.25 11.19 16.92
CA VAL A 10 -12.30 10.01 17.80
C VAL A 10 -13.14 8.92 17.16
N PRO A 11 -12.60 7.69 17.00
CA PRO A 11 -13.30 6.58 16.38
C PRO A 11 -14.60 6.23 17.11
N GLU A 12 -15.67 5.96 16.38
CA GLU A 12 -17.02 5.73 16.95
C GLU A 12 -17.09 4.56 17.95
N ASP A 13 -16.27 3.54 17.74
CA ASP A 13 -16.19 2.38 18.63
C ASP A 13 -15.43 2.66 19.94
N LEU A 14 -14.68 3.74 20.02
CA LEU A 14 -13.97 4.21 21.21
C LEU A 14 -14.68 5.39 21.88
N ALA A 15 -15.36 6.23 21.12
CA ALA A 15 -15.88 7.52 21.57
C ALA A 15 -16.72 7.45 22.85
N LYS A 16 -17.48 6.36 23.06
CA LYS A 16 -18.35 6.17 24.24
C LYS A 16 -17.70 5.37 25.37
N ARG A 17 -16.46 4.93 25.20
CA ARG A 17 -15.75 4.18 26.24
C ARG A 17 -15.10 5.13 27.23
N PRO A 18 -15.07 4.79 28.53
CA PRO A 18 -14.31 5.55 29.51
C PRO A 18 -12.85 5.67 29.07
N ALA A 19 -12.28 6.86 29.22
CA ALA A 19 -10.85 7.04 28.99
C ALA A 19 -10.05 6.32 30.07
N ILE A 20 -8.90 5.75 29.69
CA ILE A 20 -8.00 5.05 30.60
C ILE A 20 -6.72 5.88 30.76
N VAL A 21 -6.48 6.37 31.97
CA VAL A 21 -5.25 7.10 32.30
C VAL A 21 -4.50 6.36 33.38
N GLY A 22 -3.24 6.02 33.10
CA GLY A 22 -2.40 5.25 34.04
C GLY A 22 -3.00 3.88 34.41
N GLY A 23 -3.79 3.26 33.53
CA GLY A 23 -4.45 1.97 33.77
C GLY A 23 -5.76 2.06 34.57
N VAL A 24 -6.26 3.29 34.85
CA VAL A 24 -7.50 3.53 35.61
C VAL A 24 -8.53 4.17 34.69
N GLU A 25 -9.75 3.62 34.70
CA GLU A 25 -10.90 4.21 34.02
C GLU A 25 -11.24 5.56 34.66
N GLN A 26 -11.53 6.55 33.79
CA GLN A 26 -11.89 7.90 34.17
C GLN A 26 -13.41 8.12 34.09
N ASP A 27 -13.88 9.22 34.61
CA ASP A 27 -15.29 9.67 34.56
C ASP A 27 -15.66 10.37 33.24
N PHE A 28 -14.69 10.54 32.33
CA PHE A 28 -14.88 11.05 30.97
C PHE A 28 -14.55 9.98 29.93
N THR A 29 -15.02 10.19 28.72
CA THR A 29 -14.87 9.23 27.60
C THR A 29 -13.74 9.63 26.65
N TYR A 30 -13.30 8.71 25.77
CA TYR A 30 -12.39 9.09 24.70
C TYR A 30 -13.00 10.13 23.76
N GLY A 31 -14.35 10.18 23.62
CA GLY A 31 -15.01 11.19 22.81
C GLY A 31 -14.85 12.62 23.35
N ASP A 32 -14.66 12.76 24.66
CA ASP A 32 -14.43 14.05 25.31
C ASP A 32 -12.99 14.55 25.12
N CYS A 33 -12.08 13.71 24.61
CA CYS A 33 -10.66 14.04 24.40
C CYS A 33 -10.35 14.51 22.94
N GLN A 34 -11.34 15.02 22.21
CA GLN A 34 -11.15 15.47 20.83
C GLN A 34 -10.14 16.63 20.72
N ASP A 35 -10.17 17.55 21.66
CA ASP A 35 -9.28 18.71 21.68
C ASP A 35 -7.83 18.31 21.97
N GLU A 36 -7.60 17.36 22.88
CA GLU A 36 -6.27 16.81 23.16
C GLU A 36 -5.72 16.06 21.95
N MET A 37 -6.57 15.33 21.25
CA MET A 37 -6.17 14.66 20.00
C MET A 37 -5.79 15.67 18.92
N ALA A 38 -6.52 16.77 18.80
CA ALA A 38 -6.20 17.85 17.87
C ALA A 38 -4.85 18.52 18.20
N LEU A 39 -4.54 18.71 19.49
CA LEU A 39 -3.22 19.22 19.93
C LEU A 39 -2.07 18.28 19.54
N ILE A 40 -2.24 16.96 19.71
CA ILE A 40 -1.24 15.97 19.33
C ILE A 40 -1.03 15.98 17.82
N ASN A 41 -2.12 15.98 17.04
CA ASN A 41 -2.06 16.06 15.58
C ASN A 41 -1.31 17.32 15.11
N ARG A 42 -1.66 18.47 15.70
CA ARG A 42 -1.03 19.74 15.40
C ARG A 42 0.47 19.73 15.71
N ALA A 43 0.86 19.32 16.92
CA ALA A 43 2.26 19.26 17.34
C ALA A 43 3.08 18.35 16.42
N PHE A 44 2.52 17.19 16.03
CA PHE A 44 3.19 16.29 15.10
C PHE A 44 3.39 16.92 13.71
N LEU A 45 2.36 17.58 13.17
CA LEU A 45 2.43 18.26 11.89
C LEU A 45 3.43 19.42 11.88
N GLU A 46 3.47 20.20 12.98
CA GLU A 46 4.44 21.29 13.14
C GLU A 46 5.88 20.76 13.12
N VAL A 47 6.16 19.63 13.80
CA VAL A 47 7.49 18.99 13.77
C VAL A 47 7.85 18.47 12.38
N ILE A 48 6.92 17.85 11.65
CA ILE A 48 7.16 17.43 10.26
C ILE A 48 7.45 18.63 9.35
N LEU A 49 6.74 19.73 9.57
CA LEU A 49 6.93 20.96 8.79
C LEU A 49 8.27 21.65 9.07
N GLU A 50 8.71 21.61 10.32
CA GLU A 50 10.01 22.14 10.76
C GLU A 50 11.17 21.35 10.14
N GLY A 51 11.07 20.00 10.15
CA GLY A 51 12.10 19.11 9.65
C GLY A 51 13.17 18.76 10.69
N ASP A 52 14.30 18.24 10.21
CA ASP A 52 15.47 17.97 11.04
C ASP A 52 16.28 19.23 11.34
N ALA A 53 17.38 19.10 12.10
CA ALA A 53 18.26 20.22 12.47
C ALA A 53 18.90 20.96 11.26
N GLU A 54 18.89 20.33 10.09
CA GLU A 54 19.39 20.87 8.83
C GLU A 54 18.26 21.39 7.93
N GLY A 55 16.99 21.27 8.38
CA GLY A 55 15.79 21.68 7.64
C GLY A 55 15.34 20.65 6.58
N ASN A 56 15.87 19.42 6.61
CA ASN A 56 15.44 18.37 5.70
C ASN A 56 14.11 17.78 6.17
N THR A 57 13.30 17.34 5.21
CA THR A 57 12.04 16.67 5.50
C THR A 57 12.27 15.35 6.25
N LEU A 58 11.54 15.16 7.35
CA LEU A 58 11.57 13.91 8.10
C LEU A 58 10.94 12.80 7.26
N SER A 59 11.68 11.70 7.06
CA SER A 59 11.21 10.55 6.28
C SER A 59 10.44 9.54 7.14
N PHE A 60 10.66 9.51 8.44
CA PHE A 60 10.06 8.59 9.42
C PHE A 60 9.76 9.29 10.75
N PRO A 61 8.70 8.87 11.48
CA PRO A 61 7.70 7.86 11.07
C PRO A 61 6.86 8.34 9.90
N ILE A 62 6.47 7.43 8.99
CA ILE A 62 5.54 7.78 7.90
C ILE A 62 4.15 7.95 8.50
N PRO A 63 3.56 9.15 8.47
CA PRO A 63 2.23 9.37 9.01
C PRO A 63 1.14 8.95 8.01
N THR A 64 0.08 8.34 8.51
CA THR A 64 -1.15 8.08 7.76
C THR A 64 -2.34 8.65 8.52
N TYR A 65 -3.12 9.50 7.89
CA TYR A 65 -4.32 10.10 8.47
C TYR A 65 -5.59 9.38 8.03
N ALA A 66 -6.41 9.02 9.00
CA ALA A 66 -7.72 8.43 8.77
C ALA A 66 -8.75 9.53 8.42
N ILE A 67 -9.14 9.59 7.15
CA ILE A 67 -10.13 10.56 6.67
C ILE A 67 -11.51 9.91 6.67
N THR A 68 -12.40 10.46 7.47
CA THR A 68 -13.78 9.99 7.65
C THR A 68 -14.78 11.05 7.19
N LYS A 69 -16.06 10.70 7.11
CA LYS A 69 -17.15 11.66 6.79
C LYS A 69 -17.25 12.84 7.77
N LYS A 70 -16.59 12.77 8.92
CA LYS A 70 -16.54 13.84 9.93
C LYS A 70 -15.32 14.77 9.76
N PHE A 71 -14.46 14.51 8.78
CA PHE A 71 -13.30 15.36 8.52
C PHE A 71 -13.77 16.69 7.90
N ASP A 72 -13.44 17.79 8.57
CA ASP A 72 -13.72 19.13 8.06
C ASP A 72 -12.51 19.67 7.30
N TRP A 73 -12.63 19.75 5.99
CA TRP A 73 -11.58 20.24 5.09
C TRP A 73 -11.26 21.73 5.28
N ASN A 74 -12.12 22.49 5.99
CA ASN A 74 -11.96 23.93 6.24
C ASN A 74 -11.41 24.25 7.64
N ASP A 75 -11.20 23.23 8.48
CA ASP A 75 -10.62 23.40 9.81
C ASP A 75 -9.16 23.89 9.74
N GLU A 76 -8.72 24.69 10.73
CA GLU A 76 -7.35 25.22 10.79
C GLU A 76 -6.30 24.10 10.86
N GLY A 77 -6.60 23.02 11.58
CA GLY A 77 -5.73 21.86 11.65
C GLY A 77 -5.64 21.14 10.30
N ALA A 78 -6.76 20.99 9.58
CA ALA A 78 -6.78 20.43 8.24
C ALA A 78 -5.95 21.29 7.27
N LYS A 79 -6.00 22.61 7.39
CA LYS A 79 -5.12 23.49 6.59
C LYS A 79 -3.65 23.21 6.86
N LEU A 80 -3.24 23.07 8.13
CA LEU A 80 -1.84 22.73 8.47
C LEU A 80 -1.46 21.36 7.88
N LEU A 81 -2.33 20.36 7.95
CA LEU A 81 -2.13 19.04 7.34
C LEU A 81 -1.86 19.14 5.83
N LEU A 82 -2.64 19.98 5.14
CA LEU A 82 -2.50 20.19 3.70
C LEU A 82 -1.25 21.01 3.35
N ASP A 83 -0.88 22.00 4.16
CA ASP A 83 0.37 22.77 4.00
C ASP A 83 1.61 21.85 4.15
N VAL A 84 1.58 20.92 5.12
CA VAL A 84 2.60 19.88 5.26
C VAL A 84 2.63 18.98 4.02
N THR A 85 1.46 18.59 3.52
CA THR A 85 1.36 17.74 2.32
C THR A 85 1.96 18.42 1.09
N VAL A 86 1.65 19.69 0.86
CA VAL A 86 2.24 20.48 -0.25
C VAL A 86 3.76 20.53 -0.15
N LYS A 87 4.28 20.76 1.05
CA LYS A 87 5.73 20.92 1.26
C LYS A 87 6.51 19.63 1.19
N THR A 88 5.95 18.54 1.72
CA THR A 88 6.73 17.33 2.01
C THR A 88 6.31 16.10 1.20
N GLY A 89 5.12 16.10 0.61
CA GLY A 89 4.50 14.90 0.03
C GLY A 89 4.02 13.88 1.08
N LEU A 90 4.04 14.25 2.37
CA LEU A 90 3.49 13.51 3.50
C LEU A 90 2.29 14.29 4.06
N PRO A 91 1.34 13.64 4.70
CA PRO A 91 1.18 12.22 5.00
C PRO A 91 0.51 11.41 3.91
N TYR A 92 0.26 10.12 4.21
CA TYR A 92 -0.66 9.27 3.47
C TYR A 92 -2.08 9.46 4.01
N PHE A 93 -3.08 9.25 3.15
CA PHE A 93 -4.49 9.42 3.49
C PHE A 93 -5.23 8.10 3.35
N ALA A 94 -5.85 7.63 4.43
CA ALA A 94 -6.72 6.46 4.43
C ALA A 94 -8.17 6.88 4.19
N ASN A 95 -8.79 6.35 3.15
CA ASN A 95 -10.15 6.66 2.75
C ASN A 95 -11.17 5.80 3.51
N PHE A 96 -11.80 6.38 4.53
CA PHE A 96 -12.90 5.77 5.28
C PHE A 96 -14.26 6.43 4.95
N ILE A 97 -14.32 7.29 3.93
CA ILE A 97 -15.55 7.93 3.47
C ILE A 97 -16.33 6.97 2.59
N ASN A 98 -15.66 6.38 1.60
CA ASN A 98 -16.23 5.49 0.61
C ASN A 98 -15.52 4.13 0.60
N GLY A 99 -16.14 3.09 0.04
CA GLY A 99 -15.59 1.74 -0.04
C GLY A 99 -15.87 0.87 1.19
N ASP A 100 -15.31 -0.34 1.13
CA ASP A 100 -15.53 -1.40 2.13
C ASP A 100 -14.62 -1.29 3.36
N LEU A 101 -13.59 -0.46 3.29
CA LEU A 101 -12.66 -0.24 4.37
C LEU A 101 -13.36 0.55 5.50
N LYS A 102 -13.31 0.01 6.71
CA LYS A 102 -13.87 0.66 7.90
C LYS A 102 -12.75 0.95 8.89
N GLN A 103 -12.71 2.15 9.44
CA GLN A 103 -11.70 2.62 10.39
C GLN A 103 -11.44 1.61 11.53
N LYS A 104 -12.48 1.07 12.15
CA LYS A 104 -12.37 0.04 13.19
C LYS A 104 -11.70 -1.27 12.76
N ASN A 105 -11.59 -1.53 11.45
CA ASN A 105 -11.06 -2.77 10.90
C ASN A 105 -9.68 -2.61 10.24
N ALA A 106 -9.15 -1.40 10.16
CA ALA A 106 -7.93 -1.10 9.40
C ALA A 106 -7.11 0.02 10.06
N ARG A 107 -6.78 -0.15 11.34
CA ARG A 107 -5.98 0.83 12.08
C ARG A 107 -4.49 0.65 11.93
N SER A 108 -4.03 -0.55 11.57
CA SER A 108 -2.62 -0.80 11.32
C SER A 108 -2.32 -0.73 9.84
N ILE A 109 -1.50 0.23 9.47
CA ILE A 109 -1.07 0.46 8.08
C ILE A 109 0.45 0.50 8.07
N PHE A 110 1.06 -0.25 7.17
CA PHE A 110 2.50 -0.21 6.95
C PHE A 110 2.78 0.03 5.48
N SER A 111 3.38 1.18 5.14
CA SER A 111 3.76 1.54 3.76
C SER A 111 2.67 1.26 2.71
N GLY A 112 1.42 1.65 3.00
CA GLY A 112 0.26 1.33 2.17
C GLY A 112 -0.27 -0.10 2.28
N THR A 113 0.42 -0.95 3.04
CA THR A 113 -0.08 -2.28 3.37
C THR A 113 -1.16 -2.14 4.44
N HIS A 114 -2.36 -2.58 4.14
CA HIS A 114 -3.44 -2.66 5.11
C HIS A 114 -3.89 -4.10 5.30
N PHE A 115 -4.17 -4.46 6.54
CA PHE A 115 -4.62 -5.80 6.87
C PHE A 115 -6.11 -5.78 7.17
N ASN A 116 -6.86 -6.66 6.50
CA ASN A 116 -8.27 -6.81 6.79
C ASN A 116 -8.44 -7.52 8.15
N ALA A 117 -8.67 -6.73 9.19
CA ALA A 117 -8.85 -7.24 10.55
C ALA A 117 -9.99 -8.25 10.69
N LYS A 118 -11.00 -8.24 9.80
CA LYS A 118 -12.07 -9.27 9.79
C LYS A 118 -11.52 -10.68 9.58
N LYS A 119 -10.42 -10.83 8.82
CA LYS A 119 -9.79 -12.13 8.61
C LYS A 119 -9.02 -12.59 9.84
N LEU A 120 -8.29 -11.66 10.49
CA LEU A 120 -7.63 -11.91 11.77
C LEU A 120 -8.65 -12.24 12.85
N PHE A 121 -9.72 -11.48 12.93
CA PHE A 121 -10.80 -11.68 13.88
C PHE A 121 -11.42 -13.09 13.79
N LYS A 122 -11.65 -13.61 12.58
CA LYS A 122 -12.15 -14.96 12.38
C LYS A 122 -11.17 -16.04 12.83
N LYS A 123 -9.85 -15.82 12.65
CA LYS A 123 -8.81 -16.75 13.06
C LYS A 123 -8.62 -16.79 14.58
N THR A 124 -8.70 -15.65 15.24
CA THR A 124 -8.34 -15.48 16.66
C THR A 124 -9.55 -15.57 17.62
N GLY A 125 -10.75 -15.82 17.11
CA GLY A 125 -11.95 -15.85 17.94
C GLY A 125 -12.34 -14.49 18.54
N GLY A 126 -11.82 -13.40 17.99
CA GLY A 126 -12.21 -12.04 18.36
C GLY A 126 -11.34 -11.35 19.42
N LEU A 127 -10.32 -11.99 19.94
CA LEU A 127 -9.47 -11.43 21.01
C LEU A 127 -8.46 -10.39 20.52
N PHE A 128 -8.10 -10.38 19.22
CA PHE A 128 -7.18 -9.42 18.62
C PHE A 128 -7.91 -8.53 17.62
N ALA A 129 -8.72 -7.64 18.15
CA ALA A 129 -9.76 -6.95 17.39
C ALA A 129 -9.24 -5.85 16.44
N TYR A 130 -7.98 -5.40 16.53
CA TYR A 130 -7.62 -4.10 15.97
C TYR A 130 -6.36 -4.07 15.11
N GLY A 131 -5.92 -5.22 14.60
CA GLY A 131 -4.72 -5.31 13.78
C GLY A 131 -3.42 -5.09 14.55
N GLU A 132 -3.47 -5.14 15.86
CA GLU A 132 -2.30 -5.15 16.72
C GLU A 132 -1.51 -6.45 16.52
N ASN A 133 -0.19 -6.37 16.64
CA ASN A 133 0.73 -7.50 16.49
C ASN A 133 0.62 -8.21 15.13
N THR A 134 0.32 -7.45 14.07
CA THR A 134 0.29 -7.95 12.69
C THR A 134 1.40 -7.32 11.86
N GLY A 135 1.67 -7.90 10.71
CA GLY A 135 2.67 -7.42 9.77
C GLY A 135 2.83 -8.39 8.60
N THR A 136 3.95 -8.31 7.93
CA THR A 136 4.29 -9.19 6.79
C THR A 136 5.56 -9.97 7.12
N ILE A 137 5.51 -11.30 6.94
CA ILE A 137 6.69 -12.18 7.04
C ILE A 137 7.67 -11.88 5.90
N GLY A 138 7.14 -11.53 4.77
CA GLY A 138 7.87 -11.15 3.58
C GLY A 138 6.96 -11.18 2.37
N THR A 139 7.45 -10.56 1.30
CA THR A 139 6.75 -10.49 0.01
C THR A 139 7.56 -11.21 -1.05
N VAL A 140 6.90 -12.03 -1.87
CA VAL A 140 7.45 -12.58 -3.11
C VAL A 140 6.79 -11.85 -4.27
N SER A 141 7.58 -11.15 -5.07
CA SER A 141 7.09 -10.42 -6.24
C SER A 141 7.15 -11.31 -7.49
N ILE A 142 6.06 -11.33 -8.25
CA ILE A 142 5.89 -12.12 -9.48
C ILE A 142 5.98 -11.18 -10.68
N ASN A 143 6.83 -11.54 -11.64
CA ASN A 143 6.97 -10.86 -12.92
C ASN A 143 5.84 -11.28 -13.88
N MET A 144 4.77 -10.48 -13.92
CA MET A 144 3.59 -10.77 -14.73
C MET A 144 3.88 -10.59 -16.22
N ALA A 145 4.70 -9.60 -16.57
CA ALA A 145 5.07 -9.31 -17.95
C ALA A 145 5.76 -10.52 -18.63
N ARG A 146 6.72 -11.15 -17.95
CA ARG A 146 7.39 -12.36 -18.45
C ARG A 146 6.42 -13.53 -18.58
N LEU A 147 5.52 -13.73 -17.62
CA LEU A 147 4.54 -14.82 -17.69
C LEU A 147 3.63 -14.66 -18.90
N ALA A 148 3.17 -13.45 -19.18
CA ALA A 148 2.29 -13.17 -20.32
C ALA A 148 3.03 -13.31 -21.66
N TYR A 149 4.27 -12.83 -21.75
CA TYR A 149 5.10 -12.96 -22.95
C TYR A 149 5.32 -14.42 -23.35
N LEU A 150 5.58 -15.30 -22.36
CA LEU A 150 5.87 -16.72 -22.60
C LEU A 150 4.61 -17.54 -22.86
N ALA A 151 3.44 -17.09 -22.40
CA ALA A 151 2.18 -17.80 -22.56
C ALA A 151 1.66 -17.75 -24.02
N LYS A 152 0.92 -18.76 -24.39
CA LYS A 152 0.28 -18.87 -25.72
C LYS A 152 -1.07 -18.17 -25.74
N ASP A 153 -1.81 -18.31 -24.65
CA ASP A 153 -3.15 -17.81 -24.39
C ASP A 153 -3.38 -17.60 -22.89
N GLU A 154 -4.55 -17.12 -22.52
CA GLU A 154 -4.91 -16.84 -21.13
C GLU A 154 -4.90 -18.11 -20.26
N GLU A 155 -5.33 -19.25 -20.78
CA GLU A 155 -5.33 -20.51 -20.02
C GLU A 155 -3.90 -20.97 -19.70
N ASP A 156 -3.00 -20.85 -20.65
CA ASP A 156 -1.58 -21.19 -20.48
C ASP A 156 -0.90 -20.20 -19.50
N PHE A 157 -1.26 -18.91 -19.57
CA PHE A 157 -0.83 -17.91 -18.60
C PHE A 157 -1.24 -18.28 -17.18
N LEU A 158 -2.50 -18.63 -16.94
CA LEU A 158 -2.99 -18.99 -15.60
C LEU A 158 -2.32 -20.27 -15.09
N LYS A 159 -2.03 -21.24 -15.96
CA LYS A 159 -1.25 -22.45 -15.59
C LYS A 159 0.18 -22.11 -15.18
N HIS A 160 0.84 -21.18 -15.87
CA HIS A 160 2.16 -20.71 -15.48
C HIS A 160 2.13 -19.92 -14.18
N LEU A 161 1.13 -19.05 -14.01
CA LEU A 161 0.91 -18.28 -12.79
C LEU A 161 0.69 -19.21 -11.59
N ASP A 162 -0.15 -20.24 -11.70
CA ASP A 162 -0.39 -21.20 -10.63
C ASP A 162 0.91 -21.90 -10.17
N LYS A 163 1.77 -22.33 -11.09
CA LYS A 163 3.07 -22.91 -10.74
C LYS A 163 3.95 -21.94 -9.93
N VAL A 164 3.98 -20.66 -10.34
CA VAL A 164 4.76 -19.65 -9.64
C VAL A 164 4.14 -19.32 -8.29
N LEU A 165 2.82 -19.27 -8.18
CA LEU A 165 2.11 -19.08 -6.94
C LEU A 165 2.39 -20.22 -5.94
N ASP A 166 2.37 -21.49 -6.39
CA ASP A 166 2.69 -22.66 -5.56
C ASP A 166 4.12 -22.62 -5.01
N ILE A 167 5.09 -22.21 -5.85
CA ILE A 167 6.48 -22.03 -5.42
C ILE A 167 6.59 -20.88 -4.42
N SER A 168 5.92 -19.77 -4.67
CA SER A 168 5.92 -18.58 -3.80
C SER A 168 5.31 -18.89 -2.44
N ALA A 169 4.17 -19.56 -2.39
CA ALA A 169 3.51 -19.95 -1.16
C ALA A 169 4.40 -20.85 -0.31
N ARG A 170 4.98 -21.89 -0.92
CA ARG A 170 5.91 -22.80 -0.25
C ARG A 170 7.17 -22.09 0.25
N SER A 171 7.74 -21.18 -0.53
CA SER A 171 8.90 -20.37 -0.13
C SER A 171 8.58 -19.49 1.09
N LEU A 172 7.42 -18.84 1.10
CA LEU A 172 6.98 -17.99 2.21
C LEU A 172 6.68 -18.81 3.47
N SER A 173 6.06 -19.99 3.36
CA SER A 173 5.86 -20.90 4.49
C SER A 173 7.19 -21.37 5.08
N THR A 174 8.16 -21.73 4.23
CA THR A 174 9.51 -22.09 4.69
C THR A 174 10.18 -20.91 5.40
N LYS A 175 10.10 -19.70 4.85
CA LYS A 175 10.62 -18.49 5.49
C LYS A 175 9.98 -18.25 6.86
N ARG A 176 8.64 -18.41 6.97
CA ARG A 176 7.91 -18.29 8.23
C ARG A 176 8.44 -19.24 9.28
N GLN A 177 8.62 -20.52 8.94
CA GLN A 177 9.15 -21.53 9.86
C GLN A 177 10.56 -21.19 10.34
N VAL A 178 11.45 -20.75 9.44
CA VAL A 178 12.80 -20.31 9.79
C VAL A 178 12.76 -19.11 10.75
N LEU A 179 11.96 -18.08 10.43
CA LEU A 179 11.86 -16.88 11.27
C LEU A 179 11.25 -17.20 12.65
N ALA A 180 10.24 -18.08 12.71
CA ALA A 180 9.68 -18.53 13.99
C ALA A 180 10.72 -19.27 14.84
N SER A 181 11.52 -20.17 14.24
CA SER A 181 12.60 -20.86 14.93
C SER A 181 13.68 -19.90 15.45
N LEU A 182 14.05 -18.88 14.67
CA LEU A 182 15.01 -17.86 15.08
C LEU A 182 14.45 -16.96 16.21
N LEU A 183 13.14 -16.66 16.18
CA LEU A 183 12.46 -15.92 17.25
C LEU A 183 12.49 -16.72 18.56
N GLU A 184 12.18 -18.02 18.51
CA GLU A 184 12.25 -18.90 19.66
C GLU A 184 13.69 -19.05 20.20
N ALA A 185 14.68 -19.11 19.32
CA ALA A 185 16.10 -19.12 19.69
C ALA A 185 16.61 -17.80 20.31
N GLY A 186 15.76 -16.76 20.38
CA GLY A 186 16.10 -15.47 20.99
C GLY A 186 16.90 -14.53 20.12
N LEU A 187 17.01 -14.79 18.82
CA LEU A 187 17.74 -13.93 17.87
C LEU A 187 17.00 -12.62 17.56
N TYR A 188 15.72 -12.53 17.91
CA TYR A 188 14.91 -11.32 17.77
C TYR A 188 14.31 -10.88 19.11
N PRO A 189 15.13 -10.42 20.09
CA PRO A 189 14.65 -10.16 21.45
C PRO A 189 13.58 -9.09 21.54
N TYR A 190 13.72 -8.00 20.79
CA TYR A 190 12.71 -6.95 20.74
C TYR A 190 11.41 -7.41 20.08
N THR A 191 11.51 -8.11 18.96
CA THR A 191 10.35 -8.67 18.26
C THR A 191 9.60 -9.66 19.15
N LYS A 192 10.32 -10.53 19.85
CA LYS A 192 9.73 -11.49 20.81
C LYS A 192 9.02 -10.79 21.96
N HIS A 193 9.62 -9.71 22.48
CA HIS A 193 9.05 -8.93 23.58
C HIS A 193 7.76 -8.22 23.18
N TYR A 194 7.73 -7.58 22.00
CA TYR A 194 6.59 -6.77 21.58
C TYR A 194 5.52 -7.54 20.81
N LEU A 195 5.88 -8.52 20.00
CA LEU A 195 4.95 -9.26 19.14
C LEU A 195 4.62 -10.66 19.65
N GLY A 196 5.48 -11.26 20.46
CA GLY A 196 5.33 -12.63 20.98
C GLY A 196 5.53 -13.72 19.92
N SER A 197 4.75 -13.68 18.83
CA SER A 197 4.83 -14.63 17.71
C SER A 197 4.58 -13.94 16.35
N PHE A 198 4.79 -14.69 15.27
CA PHE A 198 4.43 -14.25 13.90
C PHE A 198 3.09 -14.80 13.42
N ASP A 199 2.24 -15.36 14.29
CA ASP A 199 0.99 -16.03 13.90
C ASP A 199 0.00 -15.11 13.18
N ASN A 200 0.01 -13.82 13.51
CA ASN A 200 -0.85 -12.82 12.90
C ASN A 200 -0.21 -12.10 11.71
N HIS A 201 0.99 -12.54 11.28
CA HIS A 201 1.67 -11.94 10.14
C HIS A 201 1.27 -12.62 8.83
N PHE A 202 1.23 -11.84 7.76
CA PHE A 202 0.86 -12.32 6.44
C PHE A 202 2.10 -12.75 5.63
N SER A 203 1.95 -13.80 4.86
CA SER A 203 2.82 -14.16 3.75
C SER A 203 2.26 -13.46 2.51
N SER A 204 2.99 -12.45 1.99
CA SER A 204 2.47 -11.58 0.92
C SER A 204 2.98 -12.03 -0.45
N ILE A 205 2.09 -12.00 -1.44
CA ILE A 205 2.42 -12.15 -2.85
C ILE A 205 2.18 -10.82 -3.52
N GLY A 206 3.24 -10.26 -4.10
CA GLY A 206 3.21 -9.04 -4.90
C GLY A 206 3.19 -9.36 -6.38
N ILE A 207 2.57 -8.50 -7.17
CA ILE A 207 2.61 -8.59 -8.63
C ILE A 207 3.30 -7.35 -9.19
N VAL A 208 4.02 -7.50 -10.30
CA VAL A 208 4.76 -6.43 -10.97
C VAL A 208 4.55 -6.52 -12.46
N GLY A 209 4.29 -5.38 -13.11
CA GLY A 209 4.21 -5.29 -14.56
C GLY A 209 2.92 -5.83 -15.16
N MET A 210 1.75 -5.55 -14.58
CA MET A 210 0.48 -5.98 -15.16
C MET A 210 0.17 -5.24 -16.47
N ASN A 211 0.49 -3.95 -16.56
CA ASN A 211 0.35 -3.19 -17.81
C ASN A 211 1.18 -3.82 -18.93
N GLU A 212 2.46 -4.09 -18.66
CA GLU A 212 3.35 -4.74 -19.62
C GLU A 212 2.95 -6.20 -19.88
N ALA A 213 2.32 -6.88 -18.91
CA ALA A 213 1.76 -8.21 -19.14
C ALA A 213 0.65 -8.16 -20.21
N CYS A 214 -0.28 -7.21 -20.10
CA CYS A 214 -1.34 -7.02 -21.09
C CYS A 214 -0.79 -6.68 -22.48
N MET A 215 0.23 -5.81 -22.55
CA MET A 215 0.88 -5.43 -23.81
C MET A 215 1.63 -6.60 -24.46
N ASN A 216 2.23 -7.49 -23.69
CA ASN A 216 2.97 -8.66 -24.18
C ASN A 216 2.08 -9.89 -24.39
N ALA A 217 0.87 -9.92 -23.85
CA ALA A 217 -0.08 -11.00 -24.02
C ALA A 217 -0.57 -11.06 -25.48
N LYS A 218 -0.31 -12.19 -26.17
CA LYS A 218 -0.63 -12.37 -27.61
C LYS A 218 -2.12 -12.25 -27.91
N TRP A 219 -2.96 -12.44 -26.92
CA TRP A 219 -4.43 -12.38 -27.00
C TRP A 219 -5.00 -11.01 -26.62
N ILE A 220 -4.18 -10.05 -26.15
CA ILE A 220 -4.61 -8.69 -25.77
C ILE A 220 -3.84 -7.65 -26.58
N GLN A 221 -2.51 -7.55 -26.43
CA GLN A 221 -1.60 -6.60 -27.09
C GLN A 221 -2.01 -5.12 -26.92
N LYS A 222 -2.56 -4.78 -25.75
CA LYS A 222 -3.01 -3.45 -25.35
C LYS A 222 -2.65 -3.20 -23.90
N GLY A 223 -2.46 -1.94 -23.51
CA GLY A 223 -2.21 -1.56 -22.13
C GLY A 223 -3.48 -1.45 -21.29
N LEU A 224 -3.31 -1.22 -19.98
CA LEU A 224 -4.41 -1.11 -19.00
C LEU A 224 -5.35 0.08 -19.22
N GLU A 225 -5.07 0.98 -20.16
CA GLU A 225 -5.99 2.02 -20.60
C GLU A 225 -7.20 1.45 -21.34
N THR A 226 -7.19 0.17 -21.77
CA THR A 226 -8.30 -0.49 -22.47
C THR A 226 -9.12 -1.38 -21.55
N GLU A 227 -10.43 -1.45 -21.78
CA GLU A 227 -11.36 -2.27 -21.00
C GLU A 227 -10.99 -3.76 -21.01
N GLU A 228 -10.59 -4.28 -22.19
CA GLU A 228 -10.16 -5.66 -22.36
C GLU A 228 -8.95 -6.02 -21.46
N ALA A 229 -7.97 -5.13 -21.36
CA ALA A 229 -6.80 -5.31 -20.49
C ALA A 229 -7.17 -5.17 -18.99
N GLN A 230 -8.11 -4.28 -18.66
CA GLN A 230 -8.63 -4.13 -17.30
C GLN A 230 -9.40 -5.37 -16.86
N ASP A 231 -10.25 -5.95 -17.71
CA ASP A 231 -10.99 -7.17 -17.43
C ASP A 231 -10.03 -8.34 -17.19
N PHE A 232 -9.00 -8.48 -18.01
CA PHE A 232 -7.96 -9.49 -17.80
C PHE A 232 -7.22 -9.28 -16.46
N ALA A 233 -6.79 -8.06 -16.17
CA ALA A 233 -6.09 -7.76 -14.92
C ALA A 233 -6.96 -8.05 -13.68
N GLU A 234 -8.23 -7.67 -13.71
CA GLU A 234 -9.19 -7.97 -12.64
C GLU A 234 -9.38 -9.48 -12.45
N ASN A 235 -9.56 -10.23 -13.55
CA ASN A 235 -9.67 -11.70 -13.53
C ASN A 235 -8.42 -12.34 -12.92
N VAL A 236 -7.23 -11.87 -13.28
CA VAL A 236 -5.96 -12.35 -12.71
C VAL A 236 -5.87 -12.07 -11.22
N LEU A 237 -6.21 -10.86 -10.75
CA LEU A 237 -6.23 -10.53 -9.33
C LEU A 237 -7.20 -11.41 -8.56
N MET A 238 -8.39 -11.64 -9.10
CA MET A 238 -9.41 -12.51 -8.50
C MET A 238 -8.94 -13.97 -8.47
N HIS A 239 -8.27 -14.45 -9.51
CA HIS A 239 -7.65 -15.77 -9.54
C HIS A 239 -6.60 -15.93 -8.44
N VAL A 240 -5.67 -14.98 -8.32
CA VAL A 240 -4.68 -14.97 -7.23
C VAL A 240 -5.36 -15.01 -5.86
N ARG A 241 -6.37 -14.16 -5.61
CA ARG A 241 -7.13 -14.18 -4.35
C ARG A 241 -7.77 -15.55 -4.05
N LYS A 242 -8.28 -16.24 -5.09
CA LYS A 242 -8.82 -17.60 -4.93
C LYS A 242 -7.72 -18.56 -4.48
N ARG A 243 -6.57 -18.55 -5.17
CA ARG A 243 -5.41 -19.41 -4.82
C ARG A 243 -4.91 -19.13 -3.39
N LEU A 244 -4.83 -17.85 -2.98
CA LEU A 244 -4.43 -17.51 -1.62
C LEU A 244 -5.40 -18.05 -0.55
N LYS A 245 -6.69 -18.13 -0.83
CA LYS A 245 -7.63 -18.79 0.10
C LYS A 245 -7.37 -20.29 0.24
N GLU A 246 -6.99 -20.95 -0.86
CA GLU A 246 -6.61 -22.36 -0.85
C GLU A 246 -5.35 -22.56 -0.01
N TYR A 247 -4.29 -21.75 -0.22
CA TYR A 247 -3.06 -21.81 0.58
C TYR A 247 -3.31 -21.52 2.07
N GLN A 248 -4.22 -20.59 2.40
CA GLN A 248 -4.61 -20.34 3.79
C GLN A 248 -5.24 -21.57 4.45
N ALA A 249 -6.04 -22.34 3.70
CA ALA A 249 -6.64 -23.57 4.19
C ALA A 249 -5.59 -24.68 4.36
N ASP A 250 -4.70 -24.83 3.37
CA ASP A 250 -3.73 -25.94 3.33
C ASP A 250 -2.59 -25.74 4.35
N HIS A 251 -2.06 -24.52 4.46
CA HIS A 251 -0.93 -24.21 5.34
C HIS A 251 -1.35 -23.73 6.73
N HIS A 252 -2.62 -23.40 6.96
CA HIS A 252 -3.11 -22.75 8.19
C HIS A 252 -2.42 -21.44 8.52
N GLU A 253 -1.92 -20.74 7.51
CA GLU A 253 -1.19 -19.46 7.59
C GLU A 253 -2.00 -18.35 6.93
N LEU A 254 -1.64 -17.09 7.22
CA LEU A 254 -2.25 -15.93 6.57
C LEU A 254 -1.50 -15.59 5.28
N PHE A 255 -2.24 -15.47 4.19
CA PHE A 255 -1.73 -15.01 2.90
C PHE A 255 -2.45 -13.78 2.42
N SER A 256 -1.74 -12.88 1.72
CA SER A 256 -2.28 -11.67 1.12
C SER A 256 -1.71 -11.42 -0.27
N ILE A 257 -2.46 -10.70 -1.10
CA ILE A 257 -1.97 -10.11 -2.34
C ILE A 257 -1.71 -8.63 -2.08
N GLU A 258 -0.56 -8.14 -2.50
CA GLU A 258 -0.06 -6.79 -2.24
C GLU A 258 0.26 -6.07 -3.55
N ALA A 259 -0.16 -4.82 -3.65
CA ALA A 259 0.31 -3.91 -4.69
C ALA A 259 1.69 -3.39 -4.27
N VAL A 260 2.74 -4.06 -4.74
CA VAL A 260 4.12 -3.71 -4.40
C VAL A 260 4.51 -2.40 -5.07
N ALA A 261 5.07 -1.46 -4.30
CA ALA A 261 5.87 -0.38 -4.86
C ALA A 261 7.10 -1.03 -5.50
N ALA A 262 7.14 -1.03 -6.83
CA ALA A 262 7.98 -1.98 -7.56
C ALA A 262 9.46 -1.57 -7.70
N GLY A 263 9.87 -0.40 -7.28
CA GLY A 263 11.23 0.15 -7.25
C GLY A 263 12.35 -0.70 -7.87
N ASP A 264 13.28 -1.15 -7.06
CA ASP A 264 14.44 -1.96 -7.48
C ASP A 264 14.05 -3.28 -8.17
N ILE A 265 13.00 -3.96 -7.70
CA ILE A 265 12.53 -5.23 -8.29
C ILE A 265 12.04 -5.04 -9.71
N SER A 266 11.31 -3.97 -9.97
CA SER A 266 10.79 -3.59 -11.30
C SER A 266 11.91 -3.44 -12.31
N HIS A 267 12.93 -2.66 -11.96
CA HIS A 267 14.10 -2.45 -12.80
C HIS A 267 14.89 -3.74 -13.02
N ARG A 268 15.14 -4.50 -11.97
CA ARG A 268 15.88 -5.79 -12.08
C ARG A 268 15.16 -6.80 -12.96
N PHE A 269 13.83 -6.88 -12.89
CA PHE A 269 13.05 -7.75 -13.77
C PHE A 269 13.15 -7.27 -15.22
N ALA A 270 12.95 -5.98 -15.45
CA ALA A 270 13.02 -5.40 -16.79
C ALA A 270 14.39 -5.55 -17.46
N LEU A 271 15.48 -5.26 -16.74
CA LEU A 271 16.86 -5.46 -17.23
C LEU A 271 17.13 -6.91 -17.63
N LYS A 272 16.67 -7.86 -16.80
CA LYS A 272 16.87 -9.27 -17.08
C LYS A 272 16.07 -9.71 -18.30
N ASP A 273 14.83 -9.24 -18.42
CA ASP A 273 13.96 -9.58 -19.54
C ASP A 273 14.44 -8.94 -20.84
N GLN A 274 14.87 -7.67 -20.82
CA GLN A 274 15.44 -7.00 -21.97
C GLN A 274 16.64 -7.76 -22.56
N LYS A 275 17.46 -8.34 -21.69
CA LYS A 275 18.64 -9.13 -22.13
C LYS A 275 18.25 -10.50 -22.66
N GLU A 276 17.23 -11.15 -22.06
CA GLU A 276 16.85 -12.52 -22.39
C GLU A 276 15.81 -12.59 -23.52
N TYR A 277 14.96 -11.56 -23.61
CA TYR A 277 13.86 -11.45 -24.57
C TYR A 277 13.85 -10.05 -25.23
N PRO A 278 14.69 -9.79 -26.24
CA PRO A 278 14.83 -8.45 -26.82
C PRO A 278 13.56 -7.87 -27.46
N ASP A 279 12.61 -8.74 -27.84
CA ASP A 279 11.35 -8.35 -28.49
C ASP A 279 10.22 -8.08 -27.45
N MET A 280 10.52 -8.23 -26.16
CA MET A 280 9.54 -8.00 -25.11
C MET A 280 9.28 -6.51 -24.91
N ILE A 281 8.01 -6.13 -24.77
CA ILE A 281 7.61 -4.75 -24.49
C ILE A 281 7.91 -4.45 -23.02
N ILE A 282 8.73 -3.43 -22.80
CA ILE A 282 9.20 -2.98 -21.48
C ILE A 282 9.00 -1.47 -21.40
N ALA A 283 8.53 -0.98 -20.28
CA ALA A 283 8.42 0.46 -20.03
C ALA A 283 9.84 1.07 -19.86
N MET A 284 9.99 2.31 -20.30
CA MET A 284 11.27 3.02 -20.24
C MET A 284 11.07 4.37 -19.54
N GLN A 285 12.03 4.74 -18.70
CA GLN A 285 12.13 6.08 -18.16
C GLN A 285 13.51 6.64 -18.57
N GLY A 286 13.54 7.50 -19.59
CA GLY A 286 14.78 7.80 -20.28
C GLY A 286 15.42 6.52 -20.81
N ASP A 287 16.65 6.23 -20.42
CA ASP A 287 17.36 5.02 -20.80
C ASP A 287 17.19 3.84 -19.82
N THR A 288 16.37 4.01 -18.78
CA THR A 288 16.21 3.03 -17.72
C THR A 288 14.97 2.16 -17.95
N PRO A 289 15.13 0.83 -18.18
CA PRO A 289 14.01 -0.09 -18.31
C PRO A 289 13.37 -0.37 -16.94
N TYR A 290 12.05 -0.44 -16.89
CA TYR A 290 11.31 -0.80 -15.70
C TYR A 290 9.98 -1.49 -16.06
N TYR A 291 9.34 -2.09 -15.07
CA TYR A 291 7.94 -2.50 -15.13
C TYR A 291 7.09 -1.65 -14.20
N THR A 292 5.88 -1.38 -14.61
CA THR A 292 4.92 -0.67 -13.76
C THR A 292 4.66 -1.43 -12.46
N GLY A 293 4.47 -0.70 -11.36
CA GLY A 293 4.09 -1.30 -10.08
C GLY A 293 2.71 -1.94 -10.18
N SER A 294 2.61 -3.20 -9.82
CA SER A 294 1.34 -3.91 -9.75
C SER A 294 0.42 -3.70 -10.95
N THR A 295 -0.71 -3.04 -10.81
CA THR A 295 -1.68 -2.68 -11.85
C THR A 295 -1.63 -1.19 -12.22
N GLU A 296 -0.55 -0.49 -11.86
CA GLU A 296 -0.38 0.91 -12.23
C GLU A 296 -0.15 1.11 -13.73
N LEU A 297 -0.43 2.32 -14.19
CA LEU A 297 -0.10 2.77 -15.54
C LEU A 297 1.29 3.41 -15.58
N PRO A 298 2.00 3.35 -16.74
CA PRO A 298 3.28 4.03 -16.89
C PRO A 298 3.22 5.50 -16.52
N ILE A 299 4.33 6.01 -15.97
CA ILE A 299 4.43 7.37 -15.47
C ILE A 299 4.25 8.38 -16.58
N ASP A 300 4.93 8.14 -17.71
CA ASP A 300 5.01 9.04 -18.85
C ASP A 300 3.85 8.86 -19.85
N GLY A 301 2.83 8.08 -19.48
CA GLY A 301 1.63 7.89 -20.30
C GLY A 301 0.74 9.15 -20.32
N ASN A 302 0.22 9.49 -21.50
CA ASN A 302 -0.74 10.59 -21.71
C ASN A 302 -2.15 10.30 -21.13
N VAL A 303 -2.21 9.67 -19.96
CA VAL A 303 -3.46 9.33 -19.28
C VAL A 303 -3.67 10.32 -18.15
N ASP A 304 -4.78 11.05 -18.17
CA ASP A 304 -5.10 12.03 -17.12
C ASP A 304 -5.41 11.35 -15.77
N LEU A 305 -5.39 12.15 -14.70
CA LEU A 305 -5.55 11.66 -13.34
C LEU A 305 -6.90 10.95 -13.13
N PHE A 306 -8.00 11.46 -13.68
CA PHE A 306 -9.31 10.87 -13.44
C PHE A 306 -9.48 9.54 -14.16
N THR A 307 -8.96 9.42 -15.38
CA THR A 307 -8.89 8.15 -16.09
C THR A 307 -8.04 7.13 -15.32
N ARG A 308 -6.90 7.54 -14.73
CA ARG A 308 -6.09 6.67 -13.85
C ARG A 308 -6.88 6.23 -12.61
N LEU A 309 -7.61 7.15 -11.98
CA LEU A 309 -8.47 6.84 -10.83
C LEU A 309 -9.57 5.85 -11.20
N ASP A 310 -10.23 6.02 -12.33
CA ASP A 310 -11.27 5.10 -12.82
C ASP A 310 -10.72 3.68 -13.00
N ILE A 311 -9.55 3.53 -13.62
CA ILE A 311 -8.88 2.24 -13.83
C ILE A 311 -8.50 1.62 -12.48
N GLN A 312 -7.86 2.38 -11.60
CA GLN A 312 -7.40 1.87 -10.31
C GLN A 312 -8.54 1.56 -9.35
N ASN A 313 -9.64 2.27 -9.43
CA ASN A 313 -10.82 2.05 -8.60
C ASN A 313 -11.40 0.63 -8.78
N ARG A 314 -11.29 0.04 -9.97
CA ARG A 314 -11.70 -1.35 -10.23
C ARG A 314 -10.81 -2.38 -9.54
N MET A 315 -9.54 -2.07 -9.31
CA MET A 315 -8.51 -3.06 -8.96
C MET A 315 -8.05 -2.94 -7.51
N GLN A 316 -7.96 -1.74 -6.97
CA GLN A 316 -7.30 -1.54 -5.67
C GLN A 316 -8.03 -2.18 -4.48
N GLU A 317 -9.33 -2.33 -4.51
CA GLU A 317 -10.07 -3.07 -3.47
C GLU A 317 -9.84 -4.59 -3.52
N ILE A 318 -9.33 -5.12 -4.64
CA ILE A 318 -9.05 -6.54 -4.78
C ILE A 318 -7.79 -6.93 -3.98
N TYR A 319 -6.83 -6.04 -3.83
CA TYR A 319 -5.66 -6.27 -3.00
C TYR A 319 -6.04 -6.40 -1.53
N THR A 320 -5.56 -7.47 -0.89
CA THR A 320 -5.90 -7.78 0.50
C THR A 320 -4.78 -7.49 1.48
N GLY A 321 -3.59 -7.18 0.99
CA GLY A 321 -2.39 -6.95 1.78
C GLY A 321 -1.88 -5.51 1.75
N GLY A 322 -2.32 -4.72 0.79
CA GLY A 322 -1.95 -3.32 0.68
C GLY A 322 -1.99 -2.79 -0.74
N THR A 323 -2.33 -1.52 -0.85
CA THR A 323 -2.29 -0.75 -2.08
C THR A 323 -2.23 0.72 -1.74
N ILE A 324 -1.56 1.52 -2.57
CA ILE A 324 -1.54 2.98 -2.48
C ILE A 324 -1.74 3.54 -3.88
N PHE A 325 -2.61 4.52 -4.01
CA PHE A 325 -2.71 5.32 -5.21
C PHE A 325 -1.87 6.60 -5.07
N ASN A 326 -0.90 6.76 -5.95
CA ASN A 326 -0.01 7.92 -5.97
C ASN A 326 -0.56 9.00 -6.90
N VAL A 327 -1.13 10.05 -6.33
CA VAL A 327 -1.51 11.26 -7.07
C VAL A 327 -0.25 12.08 -7.34
N ARG A 328 0.09 12.25 -8.60
CA ARG A 328 1.23 13.07 -9.01
C ARG A 328 0.73 14.46 -9.38
N LEU A 329 1.30 15.45 -8.72
CA LEU A 329 1.00 16.86 -8.95
C LEU A 329 2.22 17.51 -9.61
N ALA A 330 1.98 18.31 -10.65
CA ALA A 330 3.05 19.07 -11.27
C ALA A 330 3.58 20.15 -10.29
N LYS A 331 4.87 20.48 -10.45
CA LYS A 331 5.58 21.39 -9.53
C LYS A 331 4.86 22.75 -9.48
N ASN A 332 4.54 23.20 -8.28
CA ASN A 332 3.95 24.53 -7.99
C ASN A 332 2.54 24.80 -8.58
N GLU A 333 1.80 23.77 -8.98
CA GLU A 333 0.45 23.97 -9.56
C GLU A 333 -0.67 23.97 -8.52
N TYR A 334 -0.39 23.57 -7.27
CA TYR A 334 -1.41 23.39 -6.24
C TYR A 334 -1.05 24.05 -4.93
N ASP A 335 -2.01 24.77 -4.39
CA ASP A 335 -2.00 25.25 -3.00
C ASP A 335 -2.76 24.26 -2.09
N ALA A 336 -2.72 24.48 -0.78
CA ALA A 336 -3.43 23.65 0.19
C ALA A 336 -4.93 23.55 -0.10
N LYS A 337 -5.56 24.63 -0.60
CA LYS A 337 -7.00 24.66 -0.93
C LYS A 337 -7.31 23.80 -2.15
N GLY A 338 -6.48 23.85 -3.17
CA GLY A 338 -6.63 23.02 -4.38
C GLY A 338 -6.48 21.53 -4.04
N ILE A 339 -5.51 21.19 -3.16
CA ILE A 339 -5.33 19.82 -2.66
C ILE A 339 -6.51 19.36 -1.82
N ALA A 340 -7.08 20.22 -0.95
CA ALA A 340 -8.28 19.89 -0.19
C ALA A 340 -9.42 19.45 -1.12
N VAL A 341 -9.74 20.28 -2.10
CA VAL A 341 -10.81 20.00 -3.08
C VAL A 341 -10.53 18.72 -3.88
N LEU A 342 -9.28 18.49 -4.25
CA LEU A 342 -8.90 17.28 -5.00
C LEU A 342 -9.08 16.02 -4.15
N LEU A 343 -8.54 16.00 -2.93
CA LEU A 343 -8.66 14.86 -2.02
C LEU A 343 -10.11 14.57 -1.65
N GLU A 344 -10.89 15.60 -1.30
CA GLU A 344 -12.32 15.47 -1.01
C GLU A 344 -13.05 14.78 -2.16
N ARG A 345 -12.88 15.29 -3.39
CA ARG A 345 -13.50 14.71 -4.57
C ARG A 345 -13.06 13.26 -4.83
N ILE A 346 -11.78 12.95 -4.66
CA ILE A 346 -11.29 11.58 -4.84
C ILE A 346 -11.95 10.67 -3.79
N MET A 347 -11.93 11.06 -2.52
CA MET A 347 -12.43 10.22 -1.43
C MET A 347 -13.95 10.03 -1.42
N GLU A 348 -14.69 11.00 -1.96
CA GLU A 348 -16.16 10.90 -2.10
C GLU A 348 -16.59 10.05 -3.28
N ASN A 349 -15.83 10.06 -4.37
CA ASN A 349 -16.26 9.43 -5.63
C ASN A 349 -15.59 8.08 -5.91
N TYR A 350 -14.45 7.79 -5.26
CA TYR A 350 -13.68 6.57 -5.47
C TYR A 350 -13.57 5.75 -4.19
N THR A 351 -13.49 4.43 -4.35
CA THR A 351 -13.33 3.48 -3.24
C THR A 351 -11.86 3.16 -2.94
N ILE A 352 -10.93 3.84 -3.60
CA ILE A 352 -9.48 3.69 -3.44
C ILE A 352 -9.12 3.84 -1.95
N PRO A 353 -8.50 2.81 -1.34
CA PRO A 353 -8.34 2.76 0.12
C PRO A 353 -7.30 3.73 0.67
N TYR A 354 -6.18 3.93 -0.07
CA TYR A 354 -5.06 4.77 0.37
C TYR A 354 -4.57 5.65 -0.76
N ILE A 355 -4.34 6.92 -0.43
CA ILE A 355 -3.92 7.95 -1.36
C ILE A 355 -2.69 8.63 -0.79
N THR A 356 -1.70 8.88 -1.62
CA THR A 356 -0.58 9.78 -1.35
C THR A 356 -0.47 10.82 -2.45
N LEU A 357 0.04 11.98 -2.09
CA LEU A 357 0.26 13.09 -3.00
C LEU A 357 1.75 13.29 -3.19
N ASN A 358 2.22 13.07 -4.40
CA ASN A 358 3.60 13.39 -4.75
C ASN A 358 3.66 14.81 -5.34
N THR A 359 3.98 15.77 -4.50
CA THR A 359 4.23 17.14 -4.90
C THR A 359 5.69 17.25 -5.35
N CYS A 360 5.98 16.97 -6.60
CA CYS A 360 7.31 16.82 -7.19
C CYS A 360 8.30 17.98 -6.93
N ASN A 361 8.68 18.22 -5.68
CA ASN A 361 9.94 18.88 -5.35
C ASN A 361 11.14 17.89 -5.43
N ARG A 362 10.88 16.63 -5.67
CA ARG A 362 11.88 15.59 -5.88
C ARG A 362 11.82 15.18 -7.34
N ASP A 363 12.92 15.31 -8.05
CA ASP A 363 13.08 14.92 -9.45
C ASP A 363 13.01 13.39 -9.66
N TYR A 364 12.44 12.64 -8.69
CA TYR A 364 12.40 11.20 -8.68
C TYR A 364 10.96 10.68 -8.73
N PRO A 365 10.64 9.80 -9.66
CA PRO A 365 9.44 9.00 -9.55
C PRO A 365 9.50 8.15 -8.29
N ILE A 366 8.38 7.96 -7.62
CA ILE A 366 8.29 7.16 -6.38
C ILE A 366 8.85 5.75 -6.59
N GLU A 367 8.71 5.21 -7.79
CA GLU A 367 9.28 3.94 -8.21
C GLU A 367 10.83 3.97 -8.34
N GLY A 368 11.42 5.15 -8.54
CA GLY A 368 12.87 5.35 -8.64
C GLY A 368 13.56 5.80 -7.36
N TYR A 369 12.84 5.98 -6.26
CA TYR A 369 13.44 6.48 -5.02
C TYR A 369 14.56 5.58 -4.46
N LEU A 370 14.39 4.27 -4.57
CA LEU A 370 15.42 3.28 -4.20
C LEU A 370 16.50 3.12 -5.27
N TYR A 371 16.22 3.51 -6.50
CA TYR A 371 17.13 3.33 -7.64
C TYR A 371 18.32 4.28 -7.60
N GLN A 372 18.13 5.54 -7.21
CA GLN A 372 19.23 6.51 -7.19
C GLN A 372 20.17 6.37 -6.00
N GLU A 373 19.70 5.89 -4.85
CA GLU A 373 20.62 5.48 -3.80
C GLU A 373 21.54 4.35 -4.28
N ALA A 374 21.01 3.36 -4.99
CA ALA A 374 21.78 2.25 -5.54
C ALA A 374 22.74 2.65 -6.70
N VAL A 375 22.44 3.73 -7.44
CA VAL A 375 23.31 4.24 -8.53
C VAL A 375 24.40 5.15 -7.98
N ASN A 376 24.14 5.90 -6.91
CA ASN A 376 25.12 6.81 -6.31
C ASN A 376 26.12 6.10 -5.36
N GLU A 377 25.86 4.83 -4.99
CA GLU A 377 26.80 4.00 -4.22
C GLU A 377 27.78 3.20 -5.08
N ARG A 378 27.80 3.40 -6.39
CA ARG A 378 28.80 2.87 -7.33
C ARG A 378 29.66 4.02 -7.90
#